data_34cf3c5a8d6c6792860675141bfcde95
#
_entry.id   34cf3c5a8d6c6792860675141bfcde95
#
_cell.length_a   1.000
_cell.length_b   1.000
_cell.length_c   1.000
_cell.angle_alpha   90.00
_cell.angle_beta   90.00
_cell.angle_gamma   90.00
#
_symmetry.space_group_name_H-M   'P 1'
#
loop_
_entity.id
_entity.type
_entity.pdbx_description
1 polymer ?
#
loop_
_entity_poly.entity_id
_entity_poly.type
_entity_poly.pdbx_seq_one_letter_code
_entity_poly.pdbx_strand_id
1 'polypeptide(L)'
;MGQSMRFILANAICLMGLISILTHVSQAQNSHQDFVNAHNAARARVGVGPIHWNYTIAAYAQNYANKRIRDCNLEHSMGPYSENLAGGWSGLTAVDAVKMWVDEKKYYNYKKNSCVGDECRHYTQIVWRDTLHLGCARVRCKSGGIFVICDYDPPGNNDGQRPY
;
A
#
# COMPACT_ATOMS: atom_id res chain seq x y z
N MET A 1 29.00 -37.92 27.19
CA MET A 1 27.58 -37.60 26.92
C MET A 1 27.23 -36.10 27.01
N GLY A 2 28.06 -35.21 27.54
CA GLY A 2 27.71 -33.79 27.75
C GLY A 2 27.95 -32.84 26.56
N GLN A 3 28.91 -33.10 25.68
CA GLN A 3 29.21 -32.16 24.57
C GLN A 3 28.27 -32.30 23.40
N SER A 4 27.87 -33.49 22.97
CA SER A 4 26.93 -33.71 21.87
C SER A 4 25.54 -33.09 22.13
N MET A 5 25.06 -33.16 23.38
CA MET A 5 23.76 -32.61 23.77
C MET A 5 23.75 -31.07 23.75
N ARG A 6 24.87 -30.41 24.06
CA ARG A 6 25.00 -28.94 24.01
C ARG A 6 25.00 -28.41 22.58
N PHE A 7 25.60 -29.10 21.61
CA PHE A 7 25.55 -28.71 20.19
C PHE A 7 24.19 -28.89 19.59
N ILE A 8 23.42 -29.90 19.95
CA ILE A 8 22.05 -30.13 19.48
C ILE A 8 21.11 -29.03 20.00
N LEU A 9 21.22 -28.64 21.29
CA LEU A 9 20.42 -27.56 21.85
C LEU A 9 20.76 -26.20 21.21
N ALA A 10 22.03 -25.88 20.99
CA ALA A 10 22.44 -24.61 20.37
C ALA A 10 21.94 -24.50 18.93
N ASN A 11 21.97 -25.57 18.14
CA ASN A 11 21.44 -25.58 16.79
C ASN A 11 19.90 -25.46 16.74
N ALA A 12 19.19 -26.09 17.68
CA ALA A 12 17.73 -25.98 17.77
C ALA A 12 17.28 -24.56 18.12
N ILE A 13 17.96 -23.88 19.04
CA ILE A 13 17.68 -22.50 19.42
C ILE A 13 17.97 -21.54 18.26
N CYS A 14 19.05 -21.76 17.50
CA CYS A 14 19.39 -20.94 16.33
C CYS A 14 18.36 -21.09 15.20
N LEU A 15 17.88 -22.32 14.94
CA LEU A 15 16.82 -22.59 13.94
C LEU A 15 15.47 -21.96 14.33
N MET A 16 15.08 -22.03 15.60
CA MET A 16 13.84 -21.40 16.07
C MET A 16 13.92 -19.87 16.02
N GLY A 17 15.07 -19.27 16.28
CA GLY A 17 15.30 -17.84 16.14
C GLY A 17 15.18 -17.36 14.69
N LEU A 18 15.73 -18.11 13.73
CA LEU A 18 15.62 -17.79 12.29
C LEU A 18 14.19 -17.89 11.76
N ILE A 19 13.42 -18.89 12.20
CA ILE A 19 12.01 -19.05 11.80
C ILE A 19 11.17 -17.89 12.34
N SER A 20 11.39 -17.43 13.57
CA SER A 20 10.68 -16.29 14.15
C SER A 20 10.96 -14.97 13.39
N ILE A 21 12.19 -14.75 12.95
CA ILE A 21 12.57 -13.57 12.18
C ILE A 21 11.87 -13.57 10.80
N LEU A 22 11.82 -14.72 10.13
CA LEU A 22 11.16 -14.85 8.82
C LEU A 22 9.65 -14.64 8.89
N THR A 23 8.98 -15.06 9.95
CA THR A 23 7.53 -14.83 10.13
C THR A 23 7.22 -13.37 10.44
N HIS A 24 8.07 -12.65 11.14
CA HIS A 24 7.88 -11.23 11.42
C HIS A 24 8.07 -10.36 10.17
N VAL A 25 9.01 -10.69 9.29
CA VAL A 25 9.20 -9.97 8.01
C VAL A 25 7.99 -10.14 7.10
N SER A 26 7.35 -11.30 7.06
CA SER A 26 6.15 -11.52 6.23
C SER A 26 4.92 -10.77 6.74
N GLN A 27 4.80 -10.52 8.04
CA GLN A 27 3.69 -9.72 8.60
C GLN A 27 3.91 -8.21 8.46
N ALA A 28 5.16 -7.75 8.43
CA ALA A 28 5.52 -6.34 8.34
C ALA A 28 5.08 -5.66 7.04
N GLN A 29 4.88 -6.39 5.94
CA GLN A 29 4.55 -5.81 4.62
C GLN A 29 3.09 -5.41 4.44
N ASN A 30 2.24 -5.54 5.46
CA ASN A 30 0.81 -5.25 5.39
C ASN A 30 0.29 -4.38 6.52
N SER A 31 1.19 -3.84 7.35
CA SER A 31 0.82 -2.91 8.41
C SER A 31 0.45 -1.53 7.86
N HIS A 32 -0.25 -0.72 8.66
CA HIS A 32 -0.51 0.68 8.29
C HIS A 32 0.79 1.46 8.06
N GLN A 33 1.85 1.14 8.81
CA GLN A 33 3.16 1.79 8.66
C GLN A 33 3.82 1.45 7.32
N ASP A 34 3.60 0.25 6.77
CA ASP A 34 4.12 -0.13 5.45
C ASP A 34 3.47 0.69 4.34
N PHE A 35 2.16 0.93 4.41
CA PHE A 35 1.49 1.85 3.50
C PHE A 35 2.09 3.25 3.60
N VAL A 36 2.20 3.82 4.82
CA VAL A 36 2.74 5.17 5.04
C VAL A 36 4.18 5.29 4.54
N ASN A 37 5.03 4.33 4.86
CA ASN A 37 6.44 4.34 4.46
C ASN A 37 6.59 4.29 2.94
N ALA A 38 5.84 3.43 2.25
CA ALA A 38 5.89 3.32 0.79
C ALA A 38 5.42 4.62 0.09
N HIS A 39 4.34 5.24 0.59
CA HIS A 39 3.87 6.55 0.10
C HIS A 39 4.93 7.63 0.32
N ASN A 40 5.46 7.74 1.55
CA ASN A 40 6.42 8.79 1.90
C ASN A 40 7.75 8.63 1.16
N ALA A 41 8.17 7.41 0.84
CA ALA A 41 9.33 7.18 -0.01
C ALA A 41 9.12 7.74 -1.43
N ALA A 42 7.92 7.63 -2.00
CA ALA A 42 7.61 8.22 -3.31
C ALA A 42 7.51 9.75 -3.24
N ARG A 43 6.85 10.30 -2.22
CA ARG A 43 6.66 11.74 -1.98
C ARG A 43 8.00 12.46 -1.80
N ALA A 44 8.91 11.90 -1.02
CA ALA A 44 10.25 12.46 -0.81
C ALA A 44 11.06 12.60 -2.10
N ARG A 45 10.89 11.67 -3.06
CA ARG A 45 11.60 11.72 -4.37
C ARG A 45 11.24 12.93 -5.23
N VAL A 46 10.11 13.57 -4.94
CA VAL A 46 9.63 14.76 -5.67
C VAL A 46 9.55 16.00 -4.79
N GLY A 47 10.10 15.93 -3.56
CA GLY A 47 10.16 17.07 -2.65
C GLY A 47 8.83 17.45 -1.99
N VAL A 48 7.85 16.53 -1.97
CA VAL A 48 6.55 16.73 -1.32
C VAL A 48 6.63 16.26 0.13
N GLY A 49 5.98 17.00 1.04
CA GLY A 49 5.92 16.68 2.46
C GLY A 49 5.26 15.30 2.75
N PRO A 50 5.49 14.73 3.94
CA PRO A 50 4.97 13.41 4.28
C PRO A 50 3.45 13.41 4.37
N ILE A 51 2.87 12.23 4.11
CA ILE A 51 1.46 11.91 4.36
C ILE A 51 1.36 11.12 5.68
N HIS A 52 0.26 11.29 6.39
CA HIS A 52 0.05 10.71 7.71
C HIS A 52 -1.15 9.75 7.72
N TRP A 53 -1.06 8.70 8.53
CA TRP A 53 -2.16 7.75 8.70
C TRP A 53 -3.32 8.39 9.47
N ASN A 54 -4.55 8.16 8.98
CA ASN A 54 -5.78 8.58 9.64
C ASN A 54 -6.69 7.36 9.86
N TYR A 55 -7.01 7.07 11.11
CA TYR A 55 -7.81 5.90 11.48
C TYR A 55 -9.27 6.00 11.03
N THR A 56 -9.84 7.19 10.92
CA THR A 56 -11.20 7.40 10.40
C THR A 56 -11.27 7.04 8.91
N ILE A 57 -10.29 7.50 8.13
CA ILE A 57 -10.17 7.18 6.71
C ILE A 57 -9.90 5.68 6.53
N ALA A 58 -9.03 5.10 7.36
CA ALA A 58 -8.75 3.67 7.31
C ALA A 58 -9.98 2.81 7.65
N ALA A 59 -10.81 3.24 8.59
CA ALA A 59 -12.07 2.56 8.90
C ALA A 59 -13.06 2.63 7.72
N TYR A 60 -13.10 3.76 7.01
CA TYR A 60 -13.89 3.90 5.78
C TYR A 60 -13.39 2.93 4.70
N ALA A 61 -12.08 2.94 4.41
CA ALA A 61 -11.44 2.02 3.49
C ALA A 61 -11.74 0.55 3.82
N GLN A 62 -11.62 0.18 5.11
CA GLN A 62 -11.90 -1.19 5.56
C GLN A 62 -13.37 -1.58 5.39
N ASN A 63 -14.29 -0.68 5.70
CA ASN A 63 -15.73 -0.92 5.51
C ASN A 63 -16.07 -1.14 4.02
N TYR A 64 -15.45 -0.36 3.14
CA TYR A 64 -15.63 -0.55 1.71
C TYR A 64 -14.97 -1.83 1.20
N ALA A 65 -13.73 -2.10 1.58
CA ALA A 65 -13.02 -3.32 1.20
C ALA A 65 -13.79 -4.59 1.61
N ASN A 66 -14.45 -4.59 2.78
CA ASN A 66 -15.28 -5.71 3.24
C ASN A 66 -16.46 -6.00 2.29
N LYS A 67 -17.03 -4.99 1.63
CA LYS A 67 -18.09 -5.17 0.63
C LYS A 67 -17.56 -5.85 -0.63
N ARG A 68 -16.28 -5.64 -0.98
CA ARG A 68 -15.61 -6.20 -2.16
C ARG A 68 -15.09 -7.63 -1.97
N ILE A 69 -15.15 -8.20 -0.76
CA ILE A 69 -14.71 -9.58 -0.49
C ILE A 69 -15.42 -10.61 -1.38
N ARG A 70 -16.66 -10.36 -1.79
CA ARG A 70 -17.46 -11.30 -2.58
C ARG A 70 -17.00 -11.43 -4.01
N ASP A 71 -16.70 -10.32 -4.66
CA ASP A 71 -16.46 -10.19 -6.11
C ASP A 71 -15.05 -9.75 -6.47
N CYS A 72 -14.34 -9.11 -5.54
CA CYS A 72 -13.00 -8.56 -5.75
C CYS A 72 -12.91 -7.53 -6.90
N ASN A 73 -14.04 -6.93 -7.30
CA ASN A 73 -14.06 -5.96 -8.39
C ASN A 73 -13.37 -4.66 -7.97
N LEU A 74 -12.56 -4.11 -8.87
CA LEU A 74 -11.90 -2.82 -8.69
C LEU A 74 -12.86 -1.69 -9.08
N GLU A 75 -13.85 -1.44 -8.23
CA GLU A 75 -14.81 -0.35 -8.36
C GLU A 75 -14.59 0.66 -7.25
N HIS A 76 -14.65 1.95 -7.58
CA HIS A 76 -14.55 3.03 -6.59
C HIS A 76 -15.77 3.10 -5.69
N SER A 77 -15.57 3.56 -4.44
CA SER A 77 -16.65 3.66 -3.45
C SER A 77 -17.64 4.78 -3.76
N MET A 78 -17.24 5.74 -4.57
CA MET A 78 -17.96 6.99 -4.86
C MET A 78 -18.21 7.83 -3.60
N GLY A 79 -17.33 7.72 -2.62
CA GLY A 79 -17.39 8.41 -1.34
C GLY A 79 -16.69 9.78 -1.34
N PRO A 80 -16.41 10.33 -0.15
CA PRO A 80 -15.88 11.68 -0.01
C PRO A 80 -14.37 11.80 -0.26
N TYR A 81 -13.65 10.69 -0.36
CA TYR A 81 -12.20 10.64 -0.53
C TYR A 81 -11.82 10.34 -1.97
N SER A 82 -10.64 10.75 -2.40
CA SER A 82 -10.05 10.15 -3.60
C SER A 82 -9.41 8.81 -3.24
N GLU A 83 -9.36 7.90 -4.21
CA GLU A 83 -9.04 6.50 -3.96
C GLU A 83 -8.05 5.96 -4.97
N ASN A 84 -7.10 5.15 -4.49
CA ASN A 84 -6.34 4.24 -5.31
C ASN A 84 -6.78 2.80 -5.01
N LEU A 85 -7.04 2.02 -6.06
CA LEU A 85 -7.42 0.62 -5.97
C LEU A 85 -6.35 -0.28 -6.58
N ALA A 86 -6.13 -1.43 -5.98
CA ALA A 86 -5.33 -2.51 -6.56
C ALA A 86 -5.96 -3.86 -6.26
N GLY A 87 -5.81 -4.78 -7.20
CA GLY A 87 -6.24 -6.15 -7.06
C GLY A 87 -5.25 -7.10 -7.69
N GLY A 88 -5.24 -8.34 -7.25
CA GLY A 88 -4.31 -9.29 -7.83
C GLY A 88 -4.29 -10.65 -7.15
N TRP A 89 -3.15 -11.30 -7.26
CA TRP A 89 -2.90 -12.64 -6.74
C TRP A 89 -2.96 -12.69 -5.21
N SER A 90 -2.98 -13.90 -4.66
CA SER A 90 -3.14 -14.15 -3.22
C SER A 90 -2.00 -13.60 -2.35
N GLY A 91 -0.84 -13.30 -2.94
CA GLY A 91 0.34 -12.77 -2.25
C GLY A 91 0.52 -11.25 -2.33
N LEU A 92 -0.37 -10.51 -3.01
CA LEU A 92 -0.27 -9.05 -3.15
C LEU A 92 -0.19 -8.38 -1.77
N THR A 93 0.92 -7.72 -1.47
CA THR A 93 1.13 -7.01 -0.21
C THR A 93 0.73 -5.53 -0.31
N ALA A 94 0.67 -4.84 0.84
CA ALA A 94 0.48 -3.39 0.89
C ALA A 94 1.58 -2.65 0.12
N VAL A 95 2.83 -3.07 0.32
CA VAL A 95 3.99 -2.47 -0.36
C VAL A 95 3.92 -2.72 -1.87
N ASP A 96 3.52 -3.92 -2.31
CA ASP A 96 3.35 -4.22 -3.74
C ASP A 96 2.29 -3.35 -4.38
N ALA A 97 1.13 -3.17 -3.73
CA ALA A 97 0.06 -2.32 -4.23
C ALA A 97 0.54 -0.87 -4.42
N VAL A 98 1.20 -0.30 -3.41
CA VAL A 98 1.75 1.06 -3.51
C VAL A 98 2.83 1.13 -4.60
N LYS A 99 3.66 0.09 -4.72
CA LYS A 99 4.67 0.02 -5.80
C LYS A 99 4.03 0.01 -7.18
N MET A 100 2.94 -0.75 -7.39
CA MET A 100 2.22 -0.75 -8.67
C MET A 100 1.78 0.67 -9.05
N TRP A 101 1.18 1.41 -8.11
CA TRP A 101 0.77 2.79 -8.35
C TRP A 101 1.96 3.75 -8.58
N VAL A 102 3.06 3.56 -7.85
CA VAL A 102 4.28 4.39 -8.02
C VAL A 102 4.96 4.11 -9.37
N ASP A 103 4.92 2.89 -9.86
CA ASP A 103 5.50 2.51 -11.17
C ASP A 103 4.81 3.19 -12.35
N GLU A 104 3.60 3.73 -12.18
CA GLU A 104 2.91 4.58 -13.16
C GLU A 104 3.62 5.92 -13.41
N LYS A 105 4.58 6.31 -12.57
CA LYS A 105 5.42 7.51 -12.76
C LYS A 105 5.96 7.63 -14.17
N LYS A 106 6.33 6.52 -14.80
CA LYS A 106 6.88 6.47 -16.17
C LYS A 106 5.92 7.02 -17.23
N TYR A 107 4.62 7.03 -16.93
CA TYR A 107 3.58 7.56 -17.80
C TYR A 107 3.19 9.00 -17.48
N TYR A 108 3.63 9.58 -16.35
CA TYR A 108 3.33 10.96 -16.00
C TYR A 108 4.31 11.93 -16.68
N ASN A 109 3.80 12.76 -17.58
CA ASN A 109 4.56 13.85 -18.18
C ASN A 109 4.36 15.14 -17.37
N TYR A 110 5.35 15.49 -16.56
CA TYR A 110 5.30 16.68 -15.70
C TYR A 110 5.13 17.98 -16.50
N LYS A 111 5.81 18.13 -17.65
CA LYS A 111 5.72 19.38 -18.46
C LYS A 111 4.31 19.59 -19.00
N LYS A 112 3.67 18.52 -19.45
CA LYS A 112 2.30 18.57 -19.98
C LYS A 112 1.22 18.46 -18.91
N ASN A 113 1.57 18.05 -17.70
CA ASN A 113 0.66 17.70 -16.62
C ASN A 113 -0.40 16.68 -17.08
N SER A 114 0.04 15.60 -17.69
CA SER A 114 -0.85 14.58 -18.25
C SER A 114 -0.21 13.20 -18.26
N CYS A 115 -1.05 12.18 -18.29
CA CYS A 115 -0.63 10.82 -18.56
C CYS A 115 -0.32 10.65 -20.06
N VAL A 116 0.71 9.89 -20.39
CA VAL A 116 1.13 9.59 -21.77
C VAL A 116 1.39 8.09 -21.90
N GLY A 117 0.67 7.44 -22.76
CA GLY A 117 0.79 6.01 -23.07
C GLY A 117 -0.08 5.11 -22.21
N ASP A 118 -0.23 5.38 -20.92
CA ASP A 118 -1.04 4.58 -20.00
C ASP A 118 -1.49 5.42 -18.79
N GLU A 119 -2.20 4.80 -17.84
CA GLU A 119 -2.69 5.41 -16.60
C GLU A 119 -1.52 5.90 -15.72
N CYS A 120 -1.69 7.07 -15.10
CA CYS A 120 -0.73 7.63 -14.16
C CYS A 120 -1.38 8.31 -12.94
N ARG A 121 -2.69 8.24 -12.82
CA ARG A 121 -3.43 8.98 -11.78
C ARG A 121 -3.26 8.38 -10.39
N HIS A 122 -2.96 7.09 -10.28
CA HIS A 122 -2.61 6.51 -8.99
C HIS A 122 -1.28 7.09 -8.48
N TYR A 123 -0.28 7.23 -9.36
CA TYR A 123 0.98 7.87 -9.00
C TYR A 123 0.78 9.32 -8.59
N THR A 124 0.05 10.13 -9.41
CA THR A 124 -0.16 11.55 -9.13
C THR A 124 -0.93 11.76 -7.82
N GLN A 125 -1.86 10.87 -7.47
CA GLN A 125 -2.53 10.89 -6.17
C GLN A 125 -1.56 10.67 -5.00
N ILE A 126 -0.65 9.69 -5.10
CA ILE A 126 0.36 9.42 -4.05
C ILE A 126 1.21 10.67 -3.77
N VAL A 127 1.65 11.35 -4.83
CA VAL A 127 2.55 12.51 -4.73
C VAL A 127 1.81 13.84 -4.73
N TRP A 128 0.49 13.83 -4.52
CA TRP A 128 -0.31 15.05 -4.46
C TRP A 128 0.06 15.87 -3.22
N ARG A 129 0.56 17.11 -3.47
CA ARG A 129 1.14 17.96 -2.42
C ARG A 129 0.16 18.22 -1.29
N ASP A 130 -1.07 18.55 -1.62
CA ASP A 130 -2.08 19.02 -0.66
C ASP A 130 -2.80 17.87 0.06
N THR A 131 -2.60 16.62 -0.36
CA THR A 131 -3.09 15.45 0.37
C THR A 131 -2.19 15.22 1.59
N LEU A 132 -2.78 15.24 2.78
CA LEU A 132 -2.09 15.17 4.07
C LEU A 132 -2.33 13.86 4.82
N HIS A 133 -3.47 13.21 4.58
CA HIS A 133 -3.89 12.02 5.29
C HIS A 133 -4.24 10.89 4.34
N LEU A 134 -3.96 9.68 4.78
CA LEU A 134 -4.41 8.47 4.13
C LEU A 134 -4.93 7.44 5.12
N GLY A 135 -5.82 6.58 4.64
CA GLY A 135 -6.22 5.36 5.31
C GLY A 135 -6.38 4.26 4.27
N CYS A 136 -5.83 3.09 4.53
CA CYS A 136 -5.86 1.98 3.60
C CYS A 136 -6.46 0.73 4.23
N ALA A 137 -6.94 -0.16 3.37
CA ALA A 137 -7.38 -1.50 3.74
C ALA A 137 -6.92 -2.54 2.71
N ARG A 138 -6.68 -3.74 3.19
CA ARG A 138 -6.35 -4.91 2.39
C ARG A 138 -7.18 -6.10 2.86
N VAL A 139 -7.92 -6.71 1.96
CA VAL A 139 -8.74 -7.88 2.26
C VAL A 139 -8.46 -9.03 1.30
N ARG A 140 -8.68 -10.25 1.77
CA ARG A 140 -8.67 -11.45 0.93
C ARG A 140 -10.09 -11.71 0.43
N CYS A 141 -10.23 -11.82 -0.87
CA CYS A 141 -11.50 -12.13 -1.51
C CYS A 141 -11.84 -13.61 -1.43
N LYS A 142 -13.15 -13.96 -1.60
CA LYS A 142 -13.60 -15.35 -1.65
C LYS A 142 -12.96 -16.15 -2.79
N SER A 143 -12.60 -15.49 -3.88
CA SER A 143 -11.86 -16.09 -5.01
C SER A 143 -10.40 -16.42 -4.68
N GLY A 144 -9.89 -15.99 -3.51
CA GLY A 144 -8.48 -16.14 -3.12
C GLY A 144 -7.57 -14.98 -3.53
N GLY A 145 -8.04 -14.06 -4.37
CA GLY A 145 -7.35 -12.82 -4.73
C GLY A 145 -7.29 -11.83 -3.56
N ILE A 146 -6.60 -10.72 -3.77
CA ILE A 146 -6.49 -9.62 -2.81
C ILE A 146 -7.09 -8.37 -3.43
N PHE A 147 -7.85 -7.62 -2.63
CA PHE A 147 -8.31 -6.27 -2.91
C PHE A 147 -7.63 -5.30 -1.95
N VAL A 148 -7.08 -4.22 -2.48
CA VAL A 148 -6.44 -3.14 -1.73
C VAL A 148 -7.09 -1.82 -2.13
N ILE A 149 -7.36 -0.98 -1.14
CA ILE A 149 -7.82 0.39 -1.31
C ILE A 149 -7.02 1.31 -0.41
N CYS A 150 -6.64 2.48 -0.93
CA CYS A 150 -6.17 3.61 -0.14
C CYS A 150 -7.03 4.83 -0.45
N ASP A 151 -7.54 5.46 0.59
CA ASP A 151 -8.33 6.69 0.57
C ASP A 151 -7.48 7.87 1.03
N TYR A 152 -7.66 9.02 0.40
CA TYR A 152 -6.83 10.20 0.56
C TYR A 152 -7.63 11.46 0.90
N ASP A 153 -7.11 12.25 1.84
CA ASP A 153 -7.73 13.50 2.29
C ASP A 153 -6.67 14.59 2.53
N PRO A 154 -6.86 15.81 2.02
CA PRO A 154 -7.82 16.20 0.99
C PRO A 154 -7.65 15.41 -0.32
N PRO A 155 -8.72 15.28 -1.12
CA PRO A 155 -8.66 14.64 -2.43
C PRO A 155 -7.64 15.31 -3.34
N GLY A 156 -6.89 14.48 -4.08
CA GLY A 156 -5.98 14.93 -5.11
C GLY A 156 -6.55 14.80 -6.52
N ASN A 157 -5.67 14.90 -7.50
CA ASN A 157 -5.99 14.81 -8.93
C ASN A 157 -7.03 15.82 -9.41
N ASN A 158 -7.01 17.04 -8.83
CA ASN A 158 -7.87 18.13 -9.21
C ASN A 158 -7.54 18.60 -10.63
N ASP A 159 -8.58 18.83 -11.45
CA ASP A 159 -8.42 19.23 -12.85
C ASP A 159 -7.60 20.52 -12.99
N GLY A 160 -6.65 20.50 -13.91
CA GLY A 160 -5.76 21.64 -14.20
C GLY A 160 -4.65 21.88 -13.18
N GLN A 161 -4.66 21.21 -12.04
CA GLN A 161 -3.62 21.34 -11.03
C GLN A 161 -2.49 20.30 -11.20
N ARG A 162 -1.29 20.63 -10.70
CA ARG A 162 -0.15 19.73 -10.69
C ARG A 162 -0.04 19.04 -9.33
N PRO A 163 0.42 17.79 -9.29
CA PRO A 163 0.59 17.08 -8.01
C PRO A 163 1.73 17.69 -7.16
N TYR A 164 2.77 18.26 -7.78
CA TYR A 164 3.94 18.85 -7.12
C TYR A 164 4.62 19.91 -7.97
#